data_032ca582b00fae280d0e160a45055628
#
_entry.id   032ca582b00fae280d0e160a45055628
#
_cell.length_a   1.000
_cell.length_b   1.000
_cell.length_c   1.000
_cell.angle_alpha   90.00
_cell.angle_beta   90.00
_cell.angle_gamma   90.00
#
_symmetry.space_group_name_H-M   'P 1'
#
loop_
_entity.id
_entity.type
_entity.pdbx_description
1 polymer ?
#
loop_
_entity_poly.entity_id
_entity_poly.type
_entity_poly.pdbx_seq_one_letter_code
_entity_poly.pdbx_strand_id
1 'polypeptide(L)'
;GTVNRRWRRQVRSRLQRHRSRFSKEDFLWDLKYYAGAPGDGWYTSLFEPGRGKVRGEITPAYSMLGRDSIARVHDLAPEAKLIFMMRNPIERAWSQLVMRLDKAGKGDAGSARRKRIYRNFESEGSRSRTNYLRTLENWSTFYPEERIFVGFLEDIHFYPEELLGSLYGFLGVDTSFVPQGVGERVHARSTGRMLAESAVYLARLYRGEISRLNEHFGGYASFWLYSAERLAGSPPEEEHLPYPLWESAIWEAWMQEAIEKPAFQSGRLSAVRSP
;
A
#
# COMPACT_ATOMS: atom_id res chain seq x y z
N GLY A 1 -9.54 0.90 26.34
CA GLY A 1 -10.65 -0.06 26.14
C GLY A 1 -10.70 -0.69 24.74
N THR A 2 -10.33 0.02 23.65
CA THR A 2 -10.44 -0.48 22.24
C THR A 2 -9.35 -1.43 21.83
N VAL A 3 -8.12 -1.22 22.27
CA VAL A 3 -6.95 -2.09 21.99
C VAL A 3 -7.21 -3.49 22.53
N ASN A 4 -7.78 -3.61 23.72
CA ASN A 4 -8.02 -4.89 24.38
C ASN A 4 -9.08 -5.75 23.65
N ARG A 5 -10.11 -5.16 23.03
CA ARG A 5 -11.13 -5.88 22.25
C ARG A 5 -10.60 -6.48 20.95
N ARG A 6 -9.75 -5.72 20.20
CA ARG A 6 -9.15 -6.19 18.96
C ARG A 6 -8.17 -7.33 19.21
N TRP A 7 -7.32 -7.16 20.23
CA TRP A 7 -6.37 -8.19 20.66
C TRP A 7 -7.08 -9.48 21.06
N ARG A 8 -8.12 -9.40 21.93
CA ARG A 8 -8.91 -10.57 22.34
C ARG A 8 -9.56 -11.29 21.15
N ARG A 9 -10.02 -10.56 20.14
CA ARG A 9 -10.60 -11.15 18.92
C ARG A 9 -9.53 -11.89 18.12
N GLN A 10 -8.36 -11.33 17.96
CA GLN A 10 -7.24 -11.94 17.25
C GLN A 10 -6.77 -13.23 17.96
N VAL A 11 -6.56 -13.18 19.27
CA VAL A 11 -6.19 -14.38 20.07
C VAL A 11 -7.25 -15.46 19.93
N ARG A 12 -8.54 -15.10 20.04
CA ARG A 12 -9.64 -16.07 19.90
C ARG A 12 -9.67 -16.72 18.51
N SER A 13 -9.47 -15.93 17.46
CA SER A 13 -9.40 -16.44 16.07
C SER A 13 -8.20 -17.38 15.87
N ARG A 14 -7.05 -17.09 16.47
CA ARG A 14 -5.87 -17.96 16.41
C ARG A 14 -6.08 -19.27 17.18
N LEU A 15 -6.65 -19.20 18.37
CA LEU A 15 -7.01 -20.40 19.15
C LEU A 15 -7.99 -21.31 18.39
N GLN A 16 -8.96 -20.73 17.67
CA GLN A 16 -9.87 -21.51 16.83
C GLN A 16 -9.13 -22.22 15.68
N ARG A 17 -8.15 -21.54 15.06
CA ARG A 17 -7.31 -22.13 13.99
C ARG A 17 -6.51 -23.32 14.52
N HIS A 18 -5.92 -23.21 15.72
CA HIS A 18 -5.18 -24.31 16.36
C HIS A 18 -6.07 -25.51 16.71
N ARG A 19 -7.38 -25.29 16.93
CA ARG A 19 -8.34 -26.40 17.11
C ARG A 19 -8.61 -27.18 15.84
N SER A 20 -8.58 -26.51 14.67
CA SER A 20 -8.82 -27.17 13.37
C SER A 20 -7.56 -27.77 12.75
N ARG A 21 -6.40 -27.15 12.98
CA ARG A 21 -5.10 -27.59 12.44
C ARG A 21 -3.99 -27.21 13.42
N PHE A 22 -3.65 -28.12 14.32
CA PHE A 22 -2.60 -27.88 15.31
C PHE A 22 -1.22 -28.00 14.67
N SER A 23 -0.38 -26.97 14.85
CA SER A 23 1.05 -26.98 14.64
C SER A 23 1.70 -26.48 15.91
N LYS A 24 2.62 -27.27 16.47
CA LYS A 24 3.37 -26.89 17.67
C LYS A 24 4.20 -25.63 17.44
N GLU A 25 4.78 -25.50 16.26
CA GLU A 25 5.61 -24.35 15.88
C GLU A 25 4.79 -23.07 15.81
N ASP A 26 3.63 -23.11 15.10
CA ASP A 26 2.70 -21.97 15.02
C ASP A 26 2.16 -21.60 16.39
N PHE A 27 1.85 -22.58 17.24
CA PHE A 27 1.37 -22.31 18.59
C PHE A 27 2.43 -21.63 19.45
N LEU A 28 3.67 -22.09 19.43
CA LEU A 28 4.78 -21.47 20.17
C LEU A 28 5.07 -20.06 19.66
N TRP A 29 4.98 -19.84 18.34
CA TRP A 29 5.13 -18.52 17.75
C TRP A 29 4.00 -17.57 18.19
N ASP A 30 2.75 -18.03 18.13
CA ASP A 30 1.59 -17.24 18.59
C ASP A 30 1.68 -16.94 20.09
N LEU A 31 2.14 -17.88 20.91
CA LEU A 31 2.38 -17.66 22.33
C LEU A 31 3.44 -16.56 22.54
N LYS A 32 4.58 -16.65 21.85
CA LYS A 32 5.64 -15.62 21.89
C LYS A 32 5.10 -14.25 21.46
N TYR A 33 4.32 -14.19 20.38
CA TYR A 33 3.76 -12.96 19.85
C TYR A 33 2.73 -12.31 20.78
N TYR A 34 1.80 -13.10 21.35
CA TYR A 34 0.69 -12.56 22.13
C TYR A 34 0.97 -12.44 23.62
N ALA A 35 1.87 -13.24 24.19
CA ALA A 35 2.18 -13.26 25.62
C ALA A 35 3.57 -12.72 25.95
N GLY A 36 4.43 -12.52 24.96
CA GLY A 36 5.76 -11.95 25.16
C GLY A 36 5.72 -10.46 25.54
N ALA A 37 6.69 -10.03 26.32
CA ALA A 37 6.84 -8.61 26.65
C ALA A 37 7.48 -7.87 25.46
N PRO A 38 6.81 -6.84 24.90
CA PRO A 38 7.35 -6.09 23.77
C PRO A 38 8.71 -5.44 24.08
N GLY A 39 9.65 -5.63 23.18
CA GLY A 39 11.02 -5.09 23.26
C GLY A 39 11.86 -5.63 22.11
N ASP A 40 13.07 -5.15 21.97
CA ASP A 40 13.94 -5.47 20.83
C ASP A 40 14.25 -6.98 20.73
N GLY A 41 14.56 -7.61 21.86
CA GLY A 41 14.78 -9.07 21.92
C GLY A 41 13.53 -9.88 21.60
N TRP A 42 12.36 -9.43 22.06
CA TRP A 42 11.08 -10.05 21.68
C TRP A 42 10.85 -9.92 20.19
N TYR A 43 11.00 -8.71 19.63
CA TYR A 43 10.77 -8.46 18.22
C TYR A 43 11.67 -9.32 17.32
N THR A 44 12.98 -9.30 17.57
CA THR A 44 13.95 -10.09 16.79
C THR A 44 13.70 -11.59 16.90
N SER A 45 13.26 -12.08 18.06
CA SER A 45 12.97 -13.49 18.29
C SER A 45 11.76 -14.01 17.49
N LEU A 46 10.86 -13.13 17.02
CA LEU A 46 9.74 -13.52 16.16
C LEU A 46 10.19 -14.05 14.78
N PHE A 47 11.38 -13.67 14.36
CA PHE A 47 11.95 -14.07 13.06
C PHE A 47 12.86 -15.31 13.15
N GLU A 48 13.16 -15.82 14.35
CA GLU A 48 14.03 -17.00 14.53
C GLU A 48 13.57 -18.25 13.76
N PRO A 49 12.27 -18.57 13.68
CA PRO A 49 11.82 -19.76 12.93
C PRO A 49 12.19 -19.76 11.45
N GLY A 50 12.46 -18.57 10.88
CA GLY A 50 12.90 -18.41 9.50
C GLY A 50 14.43 -18.27 9.33
N ARG A 51 15.25 -18.67 10.34
CA ARG A 51 16.71 -18.58 10.23
C ARG A 51 17.22 -19.34 9.01
N GLY A 52 18.13 -18.71 8.23
CA GLY A 52 18.64 -19.24 6.97
C GLY A 52 17.73 -19.00 5.76
N LYS A 53 16.58 -18.31 5.93
CA LYS A 53 15.66 -17.91 4.86
C LYS A 53 15.52 -16.38 4.85
N VAL A 54 15.02 -15.84 3.73
CA VAL A 54 14.54 -14.46 3.69
C VAL A 54 13.32 -14.33 4.61
N ARG A 55 13.36 -13.36 5.49
CA ARG A 55 12.34 -13.13 6.52
C ARG A 55 11.89 -11.69 6.45
N GLY A 56 10.62 -11.45 6.68
CA GLY A 56 10.09 -10.09 6.65
C GLY A 56 8.72 -9.98 7.27
N GLU A 57 8.23 -8.75 7.32
CA GLU A 57 6.88 -8.42 7.76
C GLU A 57 6.22 -7.44 6.80
N ILE A 58 4.89 -7.40 6.82
CA ILE A 58 4.10 -6.45 6.04
C ILE A 58 3.36 -5.55 7.01
N THR A 59 3.85 -4.32 7.15
CA THR A 59 3.30 -3.34 8.09
C THR A 59 3.04 -1.99 7.41
N PRO A 60 1.87 -1.79 6.79
CA PRO A 60 1.56 -0.55 6.07
C PRO A 60 1.65 0.73 6.92
N ALA A 61 1.61 0.60 8.24
CA ALA A 61 1.76 1.73 9.16
C ALA A 61 3.19 2.32 9.18
N TYR A 62 4.18 1.58 8.70
CA TYR A 62 5.57 2.05 8.64
C TYR A 62 5.75 3.24 7.70
N SER A 63 4.88 3.41 6.71
CA SER A 63 4.85 4.63 5.88
C SER A 63 4.60 5.92 6.65
N MET A 64 4.13 5.85 7.90
CA MET A 64 3.85 7.02 8.74
C MET A 64 4.92 7.29 9.79
N LEU A 65 5.97 6.48 9.86
CA LEU A 65 7.01 6.65 10.87
C LEU A 65 7.78 7.96 10.64
N GLY A 66 8.12 8.60 11.76
CA GLY A 66 9.09 9.68 11.78
C GLY A 66 10.52 9.14 11.88
N ARG A 67 11.50 10.00 11.64
CA ARG A 67 12.93 9.65 11.57
C ARG A 67 13.43 8.93 12.84
N ASP A 68 13.01 9.37 14.04
CA ASP A 68 13.43 8.71 15.29
C ASP A 68 13.00 7.25 15.38
N SER A 69 11.77 6.96 14.93
CA SER A 69 11.28 5.57 14.90
C SER A 69 11.97 4.74 13.81
N ILE A 70 12.32 5.35 12.68
CA ILE A 70 13.04 4.69 11.59
C ILE A 70 14.50 4.43 12.02
N ALA A 71 15.16 5.37 12.73
CA ALA A 71 16.47 5.16 13.32
C ALA A 71 16.49 3.90 14.18
N ARG A 72 15.49 3.75 15.06
CA ARG A 72 15.38 2.54 15.90
C ARG A 72 15.16 1.26 15.08
N VAL A 73 14.40 1.32 13.98
CA VAL A 73 14.27 0.16 13.06
C VAL A 73 15.61 -0.16 12.43
N HIS A 74 16.36 0.86 12.02
CA HIS A 74 17.69 0.71 11.44
C HIS A 74 18.68 0.08 12.44
N ASP A 75 18.68 0.51 13.70
CA ASP A 75 19.52 -0.07 14.75
C ASP A 75 19.26 -1.58 14.93
N LEU A 76 18.00 -2.00 14.78
CA LEU A 76 17.61 -3.42 14.91
C LEU A 76 17.87 -4.24 13.64
N ALA A 77 17.80 -3.62 12.48
CA ALA A 77 17.88 -4.28 11.19
C ALA A 77 18.57 -3.41 10.12
N PRO A 78 19.87 -3.08 10.29
CA PRO A 78 20.58 -2.17 9.38
C PRO A 78 20.68 -2.73 7.95
N GLU A 79 20.63 -4.06 7.81
CA GLU A 79 20.71 -4.76 6.53
C GLU A 79 19.32 -5.03 5.89
N ALA A 80 18.23 -4.51 6.46
CA ALA A 80 16.90 -4.75 5.93
C ALA A 80 16.74 -4.20 4.52
N LYS A 81 16.02 -4.95 3.69
CA LYS A 81 15.54 -4.53 2.39
C LYS A 81 14.10 -4.04 2.54
N LEU A 82 13.83 -2.85 2.04
CA LEU A 82 12.54 -2.18 2.17
C LEU A 82 11.77 -2.30 0.87
N ILE A 83 10.52 -2.68 0.93
CA ILE A 83 9.62 -2.72 -0.23
C ILE A 83 8.48 -1.74 0.02
N PHE A 84 8.37 -0.73 -0.81
CA PHE A 84 7.34 0.30 -0.71
C PHE A 84 6.46 0.27 -1.96
N MET A 85 5.24 -0.28 -1.80
CA MET A 85 4.26 -0.36 -2.89
C MET A 85 3.41 0.90 -2.93
N MET A 86 3.48 1.63 -4.03
CA MET A 86 2.70 2.84 -4.29
C MET A 86 1.44 2.53 -5.09
N ARG A 87 0.52 3.44 -5.05
CA ARG A 87 -0.74 3.43 -5.77
C ARG A 87 -1.18 4.86 -6.03
N ASN A 88 -1.98 5.09 -7.07
CA ASN A 88 -2.63 6.38 -7.30
C ASN A 88 -3.19 6.93 -5.98
N PRO A 89 -2.75 8.14 -5.53
CA PRO A 89 -3.17 8.74 -4.27
C PRO A 89 -4.69 8.85 -4.09
N ILE A 90 -5.43 9.14 -5.17
CA ILE A 90 -6.89 9.21 -5.19
C ILE A 90 -7.46 7.83 -4.82
N GLU A 91 -7.00 6.80 -5.49
CA GLU A 91 -7.46 5.43 -5.27
C GLU A 91 -7.07 4.86 -3.91
N ARG A 92 -5.87 5.21 -3.43
CA ARG A 92 -5.41 4.80 -2.11
C ARG A 92 -6.36 5.33 -1.01
N ALA A 93 -6.70 6.62 -1.11
CA ALA A 93 -7.59 7.25 -0.13
C ALA A 93 -9.02 6.67 -0.20
N TRP A 94 -9.53 6.45 -1.40
CA TRP A 94 -10.81 5.78 -1.62
C TRP A 94 -10.83 4.36 -1.04
N SER A 95 -9.84 3.54 -1.37
CA SER A 95 -9.71 2.18 -0.85
C SER A 95 -9.69 2.13 0.69
N GLN A 96 -8.99 3.07 1.32
CA GLN A 96 -8.95 3.18 2.78
C GLN A 96 -10.33 3.51 3.36
N LEU A 97 -11.09 4.41 2.71
CA LEU A 97 -12.45 4.74 3.13
C LEU A 97 -13.36 3.51 3.05
N VAL A 98 -13.38 2.82 1.91
CA VAL A 98 -14.20 1.62 1.70
C VAL A 98 -13.87 0.58 2.77
N MET A 99 -12.59 0.34 3.06
CA MET A 99 -12.17 -0.57 4.14
C MET A 99 -12.71 -0.18 5.53
N ARG A 100 -12.86 1.11 5.81
CA ARG A 100 -13.39 1.58 7.09
C ARG A 100 -14.92 1.46 7.16
N LEU A 101 -15.59 1.71 6.03
CA LEU A 101 -17.05 1.57 5.93
C LEU A 101 -17.48 0.11 6.07
N ASP A 102 -16.80 -0.82 5.42
CA ASP A 102 -17.06 -2.26 5.53
C ASP A 102 -16.94 -2.76 6.98
N LYS A 103 -15.94 -2.24 7.71
CA LYS A 103 -15.73 -2.59 9.13
C LYS A 103 -16.74 -1.96 10.10
N ALA A 104 -17.36 -0.87 9.69
CA ALA A 104 -18.29 -0.11 10.58
C ALA A 104 -19.72 -0.65 10.57
N GLY A 105 -20.04 -1.59 9.67
CA GLY A 105 -21.43 -2.04 9.46
C GLY A 105 -22.29 -0.94 8.84
N LYS A 106 -23.29 -1.30 8.08
CA LYS A 106 -24.20 -0.40 7.39
C LYS A 106 -24.80 0.63 8.37
N GLY A 107 -24.61 1.88 8.10
CA GLY A 107 -25.34 2.91 8.81
C GLY A 107 -24.99 4.28 8.28
N ASP A 108 -26.00 4.96 7.88
CA ASP A 108 -26.15 6.39 7.65
C ASP A 108 -26.12 6.84 6.20
N ALA A 109 -27.31 7.12 5.68
CA ALA A 109 -27.52 7.77 4.40
C ALA A 109 -27.74 9.27 4.64
N GLY A 110 -27.02 10.14 3.88
CA GLY A 110 -27.29 11.56 3.87
C GLY A 110 -26.06 12.46 4.11
N SER A 111 -26.31 13.73 4.42
CA SER A 111 -25.29 14.77 4.57
C SER A 111 -24.25 14.47 5.67
N ALA A 112 -24.66 13.79 6.74
CA ALA A 112 -23.77 13.33 7.81
C ALA A 112 -22.74 12.30 7.30
N ARG A 113 -23.15 11.42 6.37
CA ARG A 113 -22.24 10.46 5.69
C ARG A 113 -21.20 11.19 4.87
N ARG A 114 -21.61 12.18 4.05
CA ARG A 114 -20.69 12.97 3.21
C ARG A 114 -19.66 13.70 4.08
N LYS A 115 -20.07 14.41 5.12
CA LYS A 115 -19.16 15.10 6.06
C LYS A 115 -18.15 14.14 6.71
N ARG A 116 -18.58 12.92 7.06
CA ARG A 116 -17.69 11.89 7.63
C ARG A 116 -16.69 11.36 6.59
N ILE A 117 -17.10 11.22 5.32
CA ILE A 117 -16.24 10.82 4.22
C ILE A 117 -15.10 11.82 4.01
N TYR A 118 -15.43 13.11 3.88
CA TYR A 118 -14.44 14.15 3.66
C TYR A 118 -13.48 14.31 4.84
N ARG A 119 -14.01 14.30 6.08
CA ARG A 119 -13.16 14.30 7.28
C ARG A 119 -12.20 13.10 7.30
N ASN A 120 -12.58 11.95 6.74
CA ASN A 120 -11.71 10.82 6.63
C ASN A 120 -10.56 11.08 5.66
N PHE A 121 -10.83 11.66 4.50
CA PHE A 121 -9.82 12.01 3.51
C PHE A 121 -8.82 13.04 4.04
N GLU A 122 -9.31 14.03 4.78
CA GLU A 122 -8.51 15.10 5.37
C GLU A 122 -7.74 14.69 6.64
N SER A 123 -8.05 13.52 7.21
CA SER A 123 -7.37 13.07 8.43
C SER A 123 -5.87 12.98 8.24
N GLU A 124 -5.11 13.36 9.27
CA GLU A 124 -3.64 13.28 9.29
C GLU A 124 -3.15 11.89 8.86
N GLY A 125 -3.76 10.84 9.38
CA GLY A 125 -3.43 9.47 9.01
C GLY A 125 -3.72 9.13 7.54
N SER A 126 -4.66 9.81 6.84
CA SER A 126 -4.85 9.65 5.39
C SER A 126 -3.79 10.42 4.62
N ARG A 127 -3.56 11.68 4.97
CA ARG A 127 -2.56 12.53 4.34
C ARG A 127 -1.15 11.97 4.49
N SER A 128 -0.76 11.55 5.69
CA SER A 128 0.58 10.97 5.94
C SER A 128 0.85 9.73 5.12
N ARG A 129 -0.16 8.86 4.92
CA ARG A 129 -0.01 7.65 4.08
C ARG A 129 0.06 7.96 2.59
N THR A 130 -0.42 9.13 2.16
CA THR A 130 -0.41 9.54 0.76
C THR A 130 0.86 10.30 0.39
N ASN A 131 1.54 10.88 1.37
CA ASN A 131 2.80 11.61 1.15
C ASN A 131 3.96 10.61 0.98
N TYR A 132 4.04 10.03 -0.22
CA TYR A 132 5.03 9.00 -0.56
C TYR A 132 6.45 9.53 -0.58
N LEU A 133 6.65 10.74 -1.11
CA LEU A 133 7.99 11.36 -1.16
C LEU A 133 8.55 11.56 0.24
N ARG A 134 7.75 12.07 1.19
CA ARG A 134 8.16 12.16 2.60
C ARG A 134 8.52 10.79 3.18
N THR A 135 7.75 9.77 2.85
CA THR A 135 8.04 8.41 3.32
C THR A 135 9.39 7.95 2.80
N LEU A 136 9.62 8.06 1.49
CA LEU A 136 10.88 7.67 0.87
C LEU A 136 12.06 8.49 1.40
N GLU A 137 11.91 9.80 1.52
CA GLU A 137 12.94 10.70 2.08
C GLU A 137 13.32 10.28 3.51
N ASN A 138 12.32 10.02 4.37
CA ASN A 138 12.58 9.63 5.75
C ASN A 138 13.35 8.29 5.83
N TRP A 139 12.97 7.31 5.01
CA TRP A 139 13.63 6.01 5.00
C TRP A 139 15.02 6.05 4.35
N SER A 140 15.20 6.84 3.27
CA SER A 140 16.50 7.05 2.60
C SER A 140 17.52 7.77 3.48
N THR A 141 17.10 8.43 4.56
CA THR A 141 18.02 9.00 5.55
C THR A 141 18.85 7.91 6.26
N PHE A 142 18.31 6.70 6.39
CA PHE A 142 18.94 5.60 7.14
C PHE A 142 19.33 4.42 6.25
N TYR A 143 18.62 4.19 5.17
CA TYR A 143 18.87 3.07 4.25
C TYR A 143 19.27 3.60 2.87
N PRO A 144 20.34 3.09 2.27
CA PRO A 144 20.71 3.48 0.91
C PRO A 144 19.64 3.07 -0.10
N GLU A 145 19.54 3.82 -1.19
CA GLU A 145 18.47 3.64 -2.20
C GLU A 145 18.45 2.26 -2.84
N GLU A 146 19.60 1.59 -2.92
CA GLU A 146 19.73 0.21 -3.39
C GLU A 146 19.03 -0.81 -2.50
N ARG A 147 18.75 -0.44 -1.24
CA ARG A 147 17.99 -1.25 -0.29
C ARG A 147 16.51 -0.92 -0.23
N ILE A 148 16.07 0.03 -1.04
CA ILE A 148 14.66 0.44 -1.13
C ILE A 148 14.12 0.05 -2.51
N PHE A 149 13.13 -0.81 -2.53
CA PHE A 149 12.37 -1.17 -3.73
C PHE A 149 11.07 -0.37 -3.74
N VAL A 150 10.82 0.31 -4.83
CA VAL A 150 9.56 1.01 -5.09
C VAL A 150 8.78 0.22 -6.12
N GLY A 151 7.55 -0.14 -5.77
CA GLY A 151 6.64 -0.84 -6.66
C GLY A 151 5.38 -0.02 -6.92
N PHE A 152 4.79 -0.25 -8.09
CA PHE A 152 3.54 0.37 -8.51
C PHE A 152 2.44 -0.69 -8.55
N LEU A 153 1.24 -0.31 -8.09
CA LEU A 153 0.10 -1.23 -8.09
C LEU A 153 -0.29 -1.63 -9.52
N GLU A 154 -0.07 -0.74 -10.46
CA GLU A 154 -0.29 -0.94 -11.88
C GLU A 154 0.58 -2.10 -12.40
N ASP A 155 1.83 -2.23 -11.96
CA ASP A 155 2.70 -3.36 -12.34
C ASP A 155 2.19 -4.70 -11.79
N ILE A 156 1.52 -4.70 -10.63
CA ILE A 156 0.86 -5.93 -10.13
C ILE A 156 -0.22 -6.39 -11.12
N HIS A 157 -0.86 -5.44 -11.81
CA HIS A 157 -1.95 -5.74 -12.73
C HIS A 157 -1.47 -6.05 -14.15
N PHE A 158 -0.53 -5.22 -14.67
CA PHE A 158 -0.12 -5.30 -16.06
C PHE A 158 1.12 -6.20 -16.28
N TYR A 159 1.98 -6.32 -15.27
CA TYR A 159 3.29 -7.01 -15.35
C TYR A 159 3.56 -7.86 -14.09
N PRO A 160 2.62 -8.76 -13.68
CA PRO A 160 2.73 -9.47 -12.41
C PRO A 160 3.96 -10.38 -12.32
N GLU A 161 4.36 -11.03 -13.42
CA GLU A 161 5.52 -11.93 -13.46
C GLU A 161 6.82 -11.13 -13.40
N GLU A 162 6.93 -10.05 -14.18
CA GLU A 162 8.08 -9.14 -14.18
C GLU A 162 8.29 -8.50 -12.82
N LEU A 163 7.19 -8.05 -12.17
CA LEU A 163 7.26 -7.51 -10.81
C LEU A 163 7.75 -8.55 -9.82
N LEU A 164 7.25 -9.77 -9.91
CA LEU A 164 7.65 -10.85 -9.03
C LEU A 164 9.12 -11.21 -9.21
N GLY A 165 9.58 -11.35 -10.47
CA GLY A 165 10.98 -11.60 -10.81
C GLY A 165 11.90 -10.48 -10.29
N SER A 166 11.49 -9.22 -10.46
CA SER A 166 12.23 -8.05 -9.97
C SER A 166 12.32 -8.03 -8.44
N LEU A 167 11.22 -8.36 -7.73
CA LEU A 167 11.21 -8.49 -6.27
C LEU A 167 12.10 -9.63 -5.79
N TYR A 168 12.09 -10.78 -6.45
CA TYR A 168 12.95 -11.91 -6.11
C TYR A 168 14.41 -11.57 -6.30
N GLY A 169 14.78 -10.95 -7.43
CA GLY A 169 16.14 -10.46 -7.66
C GLY A 169 16.57 -9.43 -6.63
N PHE A 170 15.68 -8.51 -6.25
CA PHE A 170 15.93 -7.56 -5.18
C PHE A 170 16.16 -8.26 -3.84
N LEU A 171 15.34 -9.25 -3.49
CA LEU A 171 15.48 -10.00 -2.24
C LEU A 171 16.69 -10.94 -2.25
N GLY A 172 17.19 -11.34 -3.42
CA GLY A 172 18.30 -12.29 -3.60
C GLY A 172 17.84 -13.74 -3.44
N VAL A 173 16.63 -14.04 -3.90
CA VAL A 173 16.07 -15.41 -3.92
C VAL A 173 15.94 -15.90 -5.38
N ASP A 174 15.57 -17.16 -5.56
CA ASP A 174 15.37 -17.78 -6.86
C ASP A 174 14.32 -17.05 -7.68
N THR A 175 14.74 -16.46 -8.80
CA THR A 175 13.88 -15.70 -9.73
C THR A 175 13.10 -16.59 -10.69
N SER A 176 13.41 -17.87 -10.76
CA SER A 176 12.73 -18.82 -11.67
C SER A 176 11.41 -19.34 -11.09
N PHE A 177 11.17 -19.15 -9.79
CA PHE A 177 9.96 -19.62 -9.15
C PHE A 177 8.77 -18.73 -9.47
N VAL A 178 7.79 -19.26 -10.19
CA VAL A 178 6.51 -18.60 -10.46
C VAL A 178 5.41 -19.35 -9.70
N PRO A 179 4.78 -18.74 -8.67
CA PRO A 179 3.70 -19.39 -7.94
C PRO A 179 2.46 -19.53 -8.81
N GLN A 180 1.68 -20.57 -8.54
CA GLN A 180 0.36 -20.74 -9.18
C GLN A 180 -0.55 -19.56 -8.83
N GLY A 181 -1.31 -19.07 -9.82
CA GLY A 181 -2.25 -17.95 -9.62
C GLY A 181 -1.60 -16.56 -9.64
N VAL A 182 -0.38 -16.42 -10.17
CA VAL A 182 0.20 -15.11 -10.49
C VAL A 182 -0.75 -14.37 -11.44
N GLY A 183 -1.12 -13.12 -11.08
CA GLY A 183 -2.10 -12.33 -11.84
C GLY A 183 -3.56 -12.56 -11.39
N GLU A 184 -3.87 -13.54 -10.56
CA GLU A 184 -5.20 -13.65 -9.99
C GLU A 184 -5.49 -12.53 -8.98
N ARG A 185 -6.64 -11.89 -9.11
CA ARG A 185 -7.07 -10.86 -8.15
C ARG A 185 -7.49 -11.48 -6.83
N VAL A 186 -6.59 -11.52 -5.86
CA VAL A 186 -6.89 -11.92 -4.48
C VAL A 186 -7.52 -10.74 -3.74
N HIS A 187 -8.63 -10.98 -3.03
CA HIS A 187 -9.39 -9.95 -2.31
C HIS A 187 -9.97 -8.81 -3.17
N ALA A 188 -10.31 -9.09 -4.43
CA ALA A 188 -11.10 -8.15 -5.23
C ALA A 188 -12.41 -7.82 -4.47
N ARG A 189 -12.59 -6.54 -4.15
CA ARG A 189 -13.82 -6.09 -3.50
C ARG A 189 -14.91 -5.93 -4.54
N SER A 190 -16.15 -6.22 -4.13
CA SER A 190 -17.34 -6.22 -4.97
C SER A 190 -17.75 -4.83 -5.52
N THR A 191 -17.11 -3.75 -5.09
CA THR A 191 -17.43 -2.40 -5.53
C THR A 191 -16.40 -1.92 -6.54
N GLY A 192 -16.49 -2.38 -7.78
CA GLY A 192 -15.71 -1.87 -8.92
C GLY A 192 -16.08 -0.43 -9.31
N ARG A 193 -16.52 0.39 -8.34
CA ARG A 193 -16.95 1.76 -8.59
C ARG A 193 -16.49 2.72 -7.48
N MET A 194 -16.17 3.94 -7.89
CA MET A 194 -15.84 5.06 -7.03
C MET A 194 -16.87 6.17 -7.21
N LEU A 195 -17.34 6.79 -6.12
CA LEU A 195 -18.19 7.97 -6.23
C LEU A 195 -17.43 9.10 -6.94
N ALA A 196 -18.00 9.62 -8.03
CA ALA A 196 -17.37 10.66 -8.83
C ALA A 196 -17.09 11.93 -8.01
N GLU A 197 -18.03 12.37 -7.16
CA GLU A 197 -17.78 13.50 -6.24
C GLU A 197 -16.59 13.29 -5.32
N SER A 198 -16.37 12.05 -4.86
CA SER A 198 -15.22 11.70 -4.02
C SER A 198 -13.92 11.69 -4.82
N ALA A 199 -13.95 11.20 -6.07
CA ALA A 199 -12.82 11.23 -6.98
C ALA A 199 -12.37 12.67 -7.27
N VAL A 200 -13.32 13.55 -7.61
CA VAL A 200 -13.08 14.99 -7.85
C VAL A 200 -12.50 15.67 -6.60
N TYR A 201 -13.08 15.39 -5.44
CA TYR A 201 -12.57 15.95 -4.18
C TYR A 201 -11.14 15.52 -3.90
N LEU A 202 -10.84 14.22 -4.04
CA LEU A 202 -9.51 13.66 -3.83
C LEU A 202 -8.49 14.15 -4.86
N ALA A 203 -8.92 14.31 -6.12
CA ALA A 203 -8.11 14.91 -7.18
C ALA A 203 -7.63 16.32 -6.78
N ARG A 204 -8.55 17.17 -6.34
CA ARG A 204 -8.22 18.53 -5.86
C ARG A 204 -7.36 18.51 -4.61
N LEU A 205 -7.65 17.62 -3.66
CA LEU A 205 -6.92 17.48 -2.40
C LEU A 205 -5.46 17.06 -2.59
N TYR A 206 -5.20 16.13 -3.52
CA TYR A 206 -3.88 15.51 -3.71
C TYR A 206 -3.13 16.00 -4.96
N ARG A 207 -3.69 16.95 -5.75
CA ARG A 207 -3.07 17.41 -6.99
C ARG A 207 -1.60 17.79 -6.81
N GLY A 208 -1.27 18.58 -5.78
CA GLY A 208 0.11 19.01 -5.53
C GLY A 208 1.06 17.85 -5.18
N GLU A 209 0.58 16.86 -4.42
CA GLU A 209 1.37 15.66 -4.12
C GLU A 209 1.58 14.82 -5.38
N ILE A 210 0.53 14.68 -6.21
CA ILE A 210 0.59 13.90 -7.45
C ILE A 210 1.51 14.57 -8.47
N SER A 211 1.50 15.92 -8.58
CA SER A 211 2.43 16.66 -9.44
C SER A 211 3.88 16.35 -9.07
N ARG A 212 4.22 16.45 -7.78
CA ARG A 212 5.56 16.12 -7.30
C ARG A 212 5.95 14.65 -7.54
N LEU A 213 5.00 13.74 -7.40
CA LEU A 213 5.23 12.33 -7.72
C LEU A 213 5.52 12.14 -9.22
N ASN A 214 4.79 12.86 -10.08
CA ASN A 214 5.05 12.83 -11.52
C ASN A 214 6.43 13.39 -11.88
N GLU A 215 6.82 14.52 -11.29
CA GLU A 215 8.15 15.09 -11.47
C GLU A 215 9.27 14.14 -11.04
N HIS A 216 8.99 13.30 -10.04
CA HIS A 216 9.98 12.40 -9.46
C HIS A 216 10.07 11.04 -10.16
N PHE A 217 8.96 10.51 -10.66
CA PHE A 217 8.86 9.13 -11.16
C PHE A 217 8.43 9.04 -12.63
N GLY A 218 7.70 10.01 -13.17
CA GLY A 218 7.10 9.87 -14.50
C GLY A 218 6.17 8.64 -14.61
N GLY A 219 6.10 8.02 -15.79
CA GLY A 219 5.41 6.76 -16.02
C GLY A 219 3.98 6.73 -15.48
N TYR A 220 3.67 5.80 -14.58
CA TYR A 220 2.33 5.73 -13.97
C TYR A 220 1.94 6.99 -13.19
N ALA A 221 2.91 7.71 -12.62
CA ALA A 221 2.60 8.96 -11.95
C ALA A 221 2.13 10.05 -12.92
N SER A 222 2.48 9.98 -14.21
CA SER A 222 1.92 10.84 -15.26
C SER A 222 0.43 10.55 -15.46
N PHE A 223 0.03 9.29 -15.44
CA PHE A 223 -1.39 8.93 -15.45
C PHE A 223 -2.11 9.42 -14.21
N TRP A 224 -1.49 9.33 -13.04
CA TRP A 224 -2.10 9.83 -11.81
C TRP A 224 -2.34 11.34 -11.87
N LEU A 225 -1.36 12.10 -12.43
CA LEU A 225 -1.50 13.55 -12.63
C LEU A 225 -2.59 13.85 -13.67
N TYR A 226 -2.56 13.21 -14.83
CA TYR A 226 -3.59 13.36 -15.86
C TYR A 226 -5.00 13.09 -15.30
N SER A 227 -5.14 12.01 -14.53
CA SER A 227 -6.41 11.69 -13.88
C SER A 227 -6.86 12.76 -12.91
N ALA A 228 -5.95 13.29 -12.10
CA ALA A 228 -6.25 14.34 -11.14
C ALA A 228 -6.67 15.65 -11.83
N GLU A 229 -5.98 16.03 -12.90
CA GLU A 229 -6.28 17.24 -13.67
C GLU A 229 -7.61 17.11 -14.41
N ARG A 230 -7.86 15.97 -15.04
CA ARG A 230 -9.10 15.69 -15.74
C ARG A 230 -10.31 15.75 -14.79
N LEU A 231 -10.23 15.06 -13.65
CA LEU A 231 -11.29 15.05 -12.64
C LEU A 231 -11.54 16.43 -12.03
N ALA A 232 -10.49 17.21 -11.80
CA ALA A 232 -10.61 18.52 -11.18
C ALA A 232 -11.14 19.59 -12.14
N GLY A 233 -10.73 19.54 -13.43
CA GLY A 233 -11.06 20.52 -14.47
C GLY A 233 -12.35 20.23 -15.21
N SER A 234 -12.67 18.94 -15.42
CA SER A 234 -13.89 18.50 -16.13
C SER A 234 -14.54 17.37 -15.31
N PRO A 235 -15.24 17.70 -14.22
CA PRO A 235 -15.90 16.70 -13.38
C PRO A 235 -16.85 15.83 -14.22
N PRO A 236 -16.84 14.50 -13.99
CA PRO A 236 -17.74 13.60 -14.70
C PRO A 236 -19.21 13.85 -14.31
N GLU A 237 -20.11 13.66 -15.25
CA GLU A 237 -21.57 13.78 -15.02
C GLU A 237 -22.12 12.51 -14.34
N GLU A 238 -21.47 11.38 -14.51
CA GLU A 238 -21.84 10.12 -13.90
C GLU A 238 -21.67 10.18 -12.37
N GLU A 239 -22.59 9.56 -11.65
CA GLU A 239 -22.50 9.44 -10.19
C GLU A 239 -21.30 8.59 -9.73
N HIS A 240 -20.92 7.61 -10.56
CA HIS A 240 -19.88 6.65 -10.25
C HIS A 240 -18.91 6.46 -11.42
N LEU A 241 -17.63 6.36 -11.10
CA LEU A 241 -16.57 5.99 -12.02
C LEU A 241 -16.16 4.52 -11.86
N PRO A 242 -15.67 3.87 -12.92
CA PRO A 242 -14.97 2.60 -12.80
C PRO A 242 -13.79 2.71 -11.81
N TYR A 243 -13.51 1.63 -11.11
CA TYR A 243 -12.46 1.55 -10.12
C TYR A 243 -11.79 0.18 -10.18
N PRO A 244 -10.51 0.10 -10.43
CA PRO A 244 -9.50 1.19 -10.52
C PRO A 244 -9.68 2.14 -11.72
N LEU A 245 -9.03 3.33 -11.66
CA LEU A 245 -9.17 4.35 -12.71
C LEU A 245 -8.57 3.92 -14.05
N TRP A 246 -7.67 2.94 -14.09
CA TRP A 246 -7.20 2.33 -15.34
C TRP A 246 -8.27 1.47 -16.05
N GLU A 247 -9.44 1.24 -15.45
CA GLU A 247 -10.60 0.62 -16.06
C GLU A 247 -11.63 1.69 -16.59
N SER A 248 -11.25 2.98 -16.58
CA SER A 248 -12.12 4.08 -16.96
C SER A 248 -11.71 4.72 -18.29
N ALA A 249 -12.61 5.47 -18.89
CA ALA A 249 -12.33 6.28 -20.09
C ALA A 249 -11.18 7.30 -19.88
N ILE A 250 -10.87 7.65 -18.63
CA ILE A 250 -9.72 8.53 -18.32
C ILE A 250 -8.40 7.85 -18.71
N TRP A 251 -8.28 6.54 -18.49
CA TRP A 251 -7.10 5.77 -18.89
C TRP A 251 -7.00 5.67 -20.41
N GLU A 252 -8.11 5.38 -21.08
CA GLU A 252 -8.16 5.29 -22.54
C GLU A 252 -7.74 6.61 -23.19
N ALA A 253 -8.28 7.74 -22.71
CA ALA A 253 -7.90 9.06 -23.19
C ALA A 253 -6.41 9.35 -22.95
N TRP A 254 -5.90 9.07 -21.74
CA TRP A 254 -4.48 9.25 -21.46
C TRP A 254 -3.59 8.40 -22.37
N MET A 255 -3.95 7.14 -22.61
CA MET A 255 -3.20 6.23 -23.50
C MET A 255 -3.16 6.69 -24.96
N GLN A 256 -4.14 7.49 -25.40
CA GLN A 256 -4.14 8.11 -26.72
C GLN A 256 -3.25 9.35 -26.79
N GLU A 257 -3.19 10.12 -25.71
CA GLU A 257 -2.45 11.38 -25.62
C GLU A 257 -0.98 11.19 -25.15
N ALA A 258 -0.69 10.10 -24.44
CA ALA A 258 0.64 9.85 -23.87
C ALA A 258 1.69 9.64 -24.97
N ILE A 259 2.79 10.40 -24.88
CA ILE A 259 3.96 10.29 -25.77
C ILE A 259 4.64 8.93 -25.57
N GLU A 260 4.76 8.49 -24.32
CA GLU A 260 5.30 7.19 -23.95
C GLU A 260 4.23 6.37 -23.22
N LYS A 261 4.02 5.15 -23.73
CA LYS A 261 3.12 4.21 -23.07
C LYS A 261 3.78 3.65 -21.81
N PRO A 262 3.00 3.39 -20.74
CA PRO A 262 3.56 2.82 -19.53
C PRO A 262 4.16 1.45 -19.84
N ALA A 263 5.40 1.28 -19.39
CA ALA A 263 6.10 0.02 -19.34
C ALA A 263 6.27 -0.41 -17.88
N PHE A 264 6.78 -1.60 -17.64
CA PHE A 264 7.18 -2.03 -16.31
C PHE A 264 8.09 -0.98 -15.64
N GLN A 265 7.72 -0.51 -14.45
CA GLN A 265 8.38 0.62 -13.81
C GLN A 265 8.96 0.28 -12.43
N SER A 266 8.47 -0.76 -11.76
CA SER A 266 8.90 -1.10 -10.40
C SER A 266 10.38 -1.50 -10.35
N GLY A 267 11.10 -1.04 -9.32
CA GLY A 267 12.52 -1.34 -9.18
C GLY A 267 13.16 -0.73 -7.93
N ARG A 268 14.49 -0.77 -7.85
CA ARG A 268 15.22 -0.06 -6.80
C ARG A 268 15.00 1.44 -6.92
N LEU A 269 14.93 2.13 -5.79
CA LEU A 269 14.65 3.57 -5.76
C LEU A 269 15.62 4.37 -6.64
N SER A 270 16.89 4.01 -6.64
CA SER A 270 17.93 4.62 -7.50
C SER A 270 17.69 4.44 -9.00
N ALA A 271 16.89 3.44 -9.41
CA ALA A 271 16.64 3.12 -10.82
C ALA A 271 15.29 3.61 -11.33
N VAL A 272 14.33 3.91 -10.43
CA VAL A 272 12.95 4.29 -10.81
C VAL A 272 12.69 5.79 -10.77
N ARG A 273 13.66 6.59 -10.39
CA ARG A 273 13.59 8.05 -10.49
C ARG A 273 13.68 8.49 -11.94
N SER A 274 12.88 9.48 -12.31
CA SER A 274 13.11 10.20 -13.57
C SER A 274 14.46 10.90 -13.52
N PRO A 275 15.20 10.94 -14.63
CA PRO A 275 16.50 11.62 -14.72
C PRO A 275 16.39 13.11 -14.47
#